data_1cd2e9dbb3076fca1d26bf9adcdd349b
#
_entry.id   1cd2e9dbb3076fca1d26bf9adcdd349b
#
_cell.length_a   1.000
_cell.length_b   1.000
_cell.length_c   1.000
_cell.angle_alpha   90.00
_cell.angle_beta   90.00
_cell.angle_gamma   90.00
#
_symmetry.space_group_name_H-M   'P 1'
#
loop_
_entity.id
_entity.type
_entity.pdbx_description
1 polymer ?
#
loop_
_entity_poly.entity_id
_entity_poly.type
_entity_poly.pdbx_seq_one_letter_code
_entity_poly.pdbx_strand_id
1 'polypeptide(L)'
;VVLRIASRDARQSFGRTLTAVILISLPIIVAIGSITFWDVTTSQRYQASSWLGHTSDVQAVTLRRSSTALDQDITADVLSKTASDDEIDVTMATLTNWVPDGDHLIAVDTLYQLHVTAPDGTGFTVDSGTQTASLDAPRVAAGGRHGGLAANHAVLSDDVARALGVQVGDTVSLTLTVAKERTTQDLEGSAVIDAIIGGSSRAIIGDGTLDIDRLAVAGRTQTAWYVTGPVPVSWDKVREINASGFSVVSRYVLASPPDASALPAQIAQYELPQPPLTSNPWQYLLLVAGILLILTEMILLISPLYTVAQRSVMRTAAMIVANGGDRSDGRRLTIAHGLVIGGYSAVFSVVLSAAAMVGVGLWSGLGIGIVPWWPLGLSVLLPILLSLMASVSPAHTSSHIDTSAVIGGRGGGGAPPAPPAPARPPSPPP
;
A
#
# COMPACT_ATOMS: atom_id res chain seq x y z
N VAL A 1 5.24 19.95 40.16
CA VAL A 1 3.94 20.13 40.84
C VAL A 1 2.83 20.29 39.79
N VAL A 2 2.95 21.22 38.84
CA VAL A 2 1.91 21.58 37.85
C VAL A 2 1.50 20.38 36.97
N LEU A 3 2.46 19.59 36.47
CA LEU A 3 2.19 18.37 35.69
C LEU A 3 1.44 17.29 36.50
N ARG A 4 1.72 17.16 37.79
CA ARG A 4 1.00 16.21 38.64
C ARG A 4 -0.47 16.63 38.85
N ILE A 5 -0.71 17.91 38.98
CA ILE A 5 -2.08 18.45 39.10
C ILE A 5 -2.84 18.23 37.78
N ALA A 6 -2.22 18.55 36.63
CA ALA A 6 -2.82 18.35 35.30
C ALA A 6 -3.13 16.86 35.03
N SER A 7 -2.22 15.93 35.38
CA SER A 7 -2.44 14.49 35.19
C SER A 7 -3.53 13.93 36.11
N ARG A 8 -3.66 14.45 37.34
CA ARG A 8 -4.72 14.05 38.26
C ARG A 8 -6.10 14.53 37.78
N ASP A 9 -6.18 15.77 37.30
CA ASP A 9 -7.40 16.34 36.74
C ASP A 9 -7.84 15.58 35.47
N ALA A 10 -6.89 15.25 34.58
CA ALA A 10 -7.15 14.44 33.39
C ALA A 10 -7.72 13.03 33.73
N ARG A 11 -7.25 12.42 34.83
CA ARG A 11 -7.78 11.14 35.31
C ARG A 11 -9.16 11.26 35.94
N GLN A 12 -9.41 12.33 36.67
CA GLN A 12 -10.73 12.58 37.28
C GLN A 12 -11.81 12.89 36.24
N SER A 13 -11.43 13.47 35.11
CA SER A 13 -12.32 13.76 33.97
C SER A 13 -12.11 12.76 32.82
N PHE A 14 -11.97 11.46 33.10
CA PHE A 14 -11.57 10.43 32.17
C PHE A 14 -12.36 10.44 30.86
N GLY A 15 -13.69 10.56 30.88
CA GLY A 15 -14.51 10.56 29.65
C GLY A 15 -14.15 11.72 28.71
N ARG A 16 -13.98 12.93 29.23
CA ARG A 16 -13.61 14.12 28.43
C ARG A 16 -12.19 14.02 27.91
N THR A 17 -11.27 13.53 28.73
CA THR A 17 -9.88 13.31 28.32
C THR A 17 -9.79 12.25 27.22
N LEU A 18 -10.52 11.15 27.36
CA LEU A 18 -10.57 10.09 26.35
C LEU A 18 -11.14 10.60 25.01
N THR A 19 -12.23 11.39 25.05
CA THR A 19 -12.78 11.99 23.82
C THR A 19 -11.76 12.91 23.15
N ALA A 20 -11.06 13.75 23.91
CA ALA A 20 -10.01 14.61 23.36
C ALA A 20 -8.84 13.80 22.76
N VAL A 21 -8.41 12.73 23.45
CA VAL A 21 -7.35 11.82 22.96
C VAL A 21 -7.77 11.17 21.65
N ILE A 22 -8.97 10.61 21.59
CA ILE A 22 -9.47 9.95 20.37
C ILE A 22 -9.56 10.97 19.22
N LEU A 23 -10.12 12.15 19.48
CA LEU A 23 -10.33 13.18 18.47
C LEU A 23 -9.01 13.69 17.87
N ILE A 24 -7.96 13.82 18.68
CA ILE A 24 -6.62 14.23 18.23
C ILE A 24 -5.93 13.06 17.50
N SER A 25 -6.07 11.85 18.01
CA SER A 25 -5.30 10.69 17.52
C SER A 25 -5.88 10.09 16.26
N LEU A 26 -7.20 10.02 16.12
CA LEU A 26 -7.86 9.28 15.03
C LEU A 26 -7.42 9.76 13.64
N PRO A 27 -7.43 11.06 13.30
CA PRO A 27 -7.00 11.52 11.98
C PRO A 27 -5.50 11.31 11.74
N ILE A 28 -4.69 11.37 12.80
CA ILE A 28 -3.24 11.10 12.69
C ILE A 28 -3.02 9.62 12.35
N ILE A 29 -3.75 8.72 12.99
CA ILE A 29 -3.69 7.27 12.71
C ILE A 29 -4.13 7.00 11.26
N VAL A 30 -5.23 7.62 10.82
CA VAL A 30 -5.72 7.50 9.44
C VAL A 30 -4.69 8.05 8.45
N ALA A 31 -4.10 9.22 8.71
CA ALA A 31 -3.09 9.81 7.85
C ALA A 31 -1.84 8.90 7.74
N ILE A 32 -1.34 8.38 8.86
CA ILE A 32 -0.18 7.49 8.88
C ILE A 32 -0.49 6.17 8.17
N GLY A 33 -1.66 5.58 8.43
CA GLY A 33 -2.10 4.38 7.73
C GLY A 33 -2.20 4.59 6.22
N SER A 34 -2.74 5.74 5.79
CA SER A 34 -2.85 6.11 4.37
C SER A 34 -1.49 6.34 3.72
N ILE A 35 -0.57 7.04 4.40
CA ILE A 35 0.80 7.25 3.90
C ILE A 35 1.50 5.90 3.76
N THR A 36 1.40 5.04 4.77
CA THR A 36 2.01 3.70 4.74
C THR A 36 1.43 2.84 3.62
N PHE A 37 0.10 2.83 3.49
CA PHE A 37 -0.58 2.09 2.43
C PHE A 37 -0.15 2.56 1.04
N TRP A 38 -0.10 3.89 0.84
CA TRP A 38 0.35 4.48 -0.42
C TRP A 38 1.80 4.11 -0.73
N ASP A 39 2.69 4.28 0.24
CA ASP A 39 4.12 3.98 0.05
C ASP A 39 4.36 2.50 -0.28
N VAL A 40 3.68 1.59 0.44
CA VAL A 40 3.76 0.15 0.17
C VAL A 40 3.22 -0.17 -1.22
N THR A 41 2.03 0.31 -1.58
CA THR A 41 1.38 -0.05 -2.85
C THR A 41 2.07 0.54 -4.08
N THR A 42 2.77 1.67 -3.93
CA THR A 42 3.56 2.28 -5.01
C THR A 42 5.00 1.78 -5.07
N SER A 43 5.45 1.01 -4.09
CA SER A 43 6.79 0.47 -4.07
C SER A 43 7.00 -0.55 -5.20
N GLN A 44 8.16 -0.51 -5.84
CA GLN A 44 8.54 -1.48 -6.88
C GLN A 44 8.47 -2.92 -6.36
N ARG A 45 8.85 -3.13 -5.09
CA ARG A 45 8.79 -4.46 -4.45
C ARG A 45 7.37 -5.02 -4.40
N TYR A 46 6.38 -4.19 -4.04
CA TYR A 46 4.98 -4.61 -4.03
C TYR A 46 4.47 -4.87 -5.45
N GLN A 47 4.82 -4.00 -6.40
CA GLN A 47 4.44 -4.19 -7.80
C GLN A 47 5.05 -5.49 -8.37
N ALA A 48 6.33 -5.76 -8.10
CA ALA A 48 6.97 -7.01 -8.48
C ALA A 48 6.32 -8.23 -7.82
N SER A 49 5.79 -8.11 -6.60
CA SER A 49 5.09 -9.22 -5.93
C SER A 49 3.81 -9.65 -6.65
N SER A 50 3.25 -8.82 -7.54
CA SER A 50 2.10 -9.18 -8.36
C SER A 50 2.37 -10.38 -9.28
N TRP A 51 3.61 -10.58 -9.69
CA TRP A 51 4.05 -11.77 -10.45
C TRP A 51 3.91 -13.07 -9.66
N LEU A 52 4.00 -13.00 -8.33
CA LEU A 52 3.89 -14.16 -7.43
C LEU A 52 2.44 -14.52 -7.12
N GLY A 53 1.49 -13.66 -7.48
CA GLY A 53 0.08 -13.81 -7.12
C GLY A 53 -0.19 -13.73 -5.61
N HIS A 54 -1.43 -14.05 -5.23
CA HIS A 54 -1.90 -13.91 -3.84
C HIS A 54 -1.70 -15.17 -2.98
N THR A 55 -1.17 -16.27 -3.56
CA THR A 55 -0.97 -17.51 -2.80
C THR A 55 0.38 -17.50 -2.10
N SER A 56 0.39 -17.89 -0.81
CA SER A 56 1.62 -17.95 -0.01
C SER A 56 2.59 -19.05 -0.47
N ASP A 57 2.10 -20.02 -1.22
CA ASP A 57 2.85 -21.22 -1.62
C ASP A 57 3.84 -20.95 -2.74
N VAL A 58 3.63 -19.87 -3.51
CA VAL A 58 4.58 -19.44 -4.56
C VAL A 58 5.74 -18.69 -3.92
N GLN A 59 6.93 -19.29 -3.97
CA GLN A 59 8.15 -18.70 -3.43
C GLN A 59 8.87 -17.80 -4.44
N ALA A 60 8.86 -18.18 -5.72
CA ALA A 60 9.47 -17.39 -6.77
C ALA A 60 8.82 -17.63 -8.14
N VAL A 61 9.01 -16.67 -9.04
CA VAL A 61 8.70 -16.79 -10.46
C VAL A 61 9.97 -16.50 -11.25
N THR A 62 10.31 -17.36 -12.18
CA THR A 62 11.47 -17.18 -13.05
C THR A 62 11.08 -17.20 -14.52
N LEU A 63 11.74 -16.36 -15.32
CA LEU A 63 11.54 -16.23 -16.74
C LEU A 63 12.88 -16.21 -17.45
N ARG A 64 13.00 -16.92 -18.57
CA ARG A 64 14.18 -16.80 -19.43
C ARG A 64 14.14 -15.48 -20.19
N ARG A 65 15.14 -14.63 -19.97
CA ARG A 65 15.23 -13.28 -20.54
C ARG A 65 16.38 -13.13 -21.55
N SER A 66 17.38 -14.01 -21.46
CA SER A 66 18.60 -13.93 -22.28
C SER A 66 19.11 -15.32 -22.62
N SER A 67 19.81 -15.43 -23.75
CA SER A 67 20.66 -16.58 -24.08
C SER A 67 22.04 -16.52 -23.39
N THR A 68 22.37 -15.39 -22.78
CA THR A 68 23.63 -15.17 -22.04
C THR A 68 23.33 -14.90 -20.58
N ALA A 69 24.35 -14.98 -19.72
CA ALA A 69 24.24 -14.63 -18.31
C ALA A 69 23.76 -13.19 -18.14
N LEU A 70 22.97 -12.94 -17.10
CA LEU A 70 22.44 -11.62 -16.79
C LEU A 70 22.65 -11.29 -15.31
N ASP A 71 22.65 -9.99 -15.02
CA ASP A 71 22.50 -9.44 -13.68
C ASP A 71 21.12 -8.79 -13.56
N GLN A 72 20.53 -8.85 -12.38
CA GLN A 72 19.23 -8.24 -12.12
C GLN A 72 19.23 -7.46 -10.80
N ASP A 73 18.25 -6.55 -10.67
CA ASP A 73 17.85 -5.96 -9.41
C ASP A 73 16.94 -6.91 -8.60
N ILE A 74 16.57 -6.53 -7.39
CA ILE A 74 15.72 -7.34 -6.50
C ILE A 74 14.30 -7.56 -7.03
N THR A 75 13.84 -6.73 -7.96
CA THR A 75 12.49 -6.77 -8.55
C THR A 75 12.46 -7.46 -9.92
N ALA A 76 13.62 -7.78 -10.48
CA ALA A 76 13.81 -8.26 -11.85
C ALA A 76 13.31 -7.27 -12.93
N ASP A 77 13.22 -6.00 -12.60
CA ASP A 77 12.78 -4.93 -13.50
C ASP A 77 13.98 -4.35 -14.26
N VAL A 78 15.10 -4.19 -13.58
CA VAL A 78 16.36 -3.75 -14.16
C VAL A 78 17.22 -4.98 -14.44
N LEU A 79 17.52 -5.20 -15.71
CA LEU A 79 18.35 -6.30 -16.17
C LEU A 79 19.57 -5.73 -16.88
N SER A 80 20.75 -6.30 -16.62
CA SER A 80 21.99 -5.98 -17.31
C SER A 80 22.63 -7.27 -17.83
N LYS A 81 23.18 -7.26 -19.03
CA LYS A 81 24.01 -8.36 -19.49
C LYS A 81 25.31 -8.36 -18.70
N THR A 82 25.77 -9.52 -18.30
CA THR A 82 27.14 -9.69 -17.80
C THR A 82 28.15 -9.44 -18.92
N ALA A 83 29.41 -9.24 -18.57
CA ALA A 83 30.47 -8.97 -19.54
C ALA A 83 30.77 -10.15 -20.51
N SER A 84 30.24 -11.34 -20.25
CA SER A 84 30.35 -12.50 -21.15
C SER A 84 29.21 -12.51 -22.15
N ASP A 85 29.54 -12.50 -23.44
CA ASP A 85 28.60 -12.69 -24.54
C ASP A 85 28.46 -14.19 -24.95
N ASP A 86 29.00 -15.13 -24.16
CA ASP A 86 28.91 -16.54 -24.44
C ASP A 86 27.48 -17.04 -24.35
N GLU A 87 26.99 -17.65 -25.40
CA GLU A 87 25.67 -18.28 -25.43
C GLU A 87 25.65 -19.51 -24.52
N ILE A 88 24.63 -19.59 -23.69
CA ILE A 88 24.48 -20.65 -22.69
C ILE A 88 23.42 -21.63 -23.18
N ASP A 89 23.84 -22.87 -23.32
CA ASP A 89 22.92 -23.99 -23.58
C ASP A 89 22.18 -24.35 -22.28
N VAL A 90 20.87 -24.09 -22.28
CA VAL A 90 20.01 -24.31 -21.13
C VAL A 90 19.05 -25.44 -21.41
N THR A 91 19.01 -26.39 -20.50
CA THR A 91 18.10 -27.55 -20.56
C THR A 91 17.11 -27.49 -19.38
N MET A 92 16.03 -28.25 -19.45
CA MET A 92 15.11 -28.41 -18.33
C MET A 92 15.81 -28.91 -17.05
N ALA A 93 16.89 -29.69 -17.18
CA ALA A 93 17.69 -30.12 -16.03
C ALA A 93 18.31 -28.93 -15.28
N THR A 94 18.67 -27.86 -15.96
CA THR A 94 19.17 -26.61 -15.31
C THR A 94 18.15 -26.04 -14.33
N LEU A 95 16.89 -25.91 -14.75
CA LEU A 95 15.81 -25.42 -13.89
C LEU A 95 15.47 -26.41 -12.77
N THR A 96 15.36 -27.71 -13.09
CA THR A 96 15.03 -28.75 -12.10
C THR A 96 16.08 -28.84 -10.99
N ASN A 97 17.37 -28.75 -11.35
CA ASN A 97 18.48 -28.82 -10.39
C ASN A 97 18.59 -27.50 -9.55
N TRP A 98 18.11 -26.40 -10.09
CA TRP A 98 18.13 -25.11 -9.37
C TRP A 98 17.05 -25.02 -8.29
N VAL A 99 15.89 -25.65 -8.50
CA VAL A 99 14.77 -25.61 -7.55
C VAL A 99 15.20 -26.24 -6.22
N PRO A 100 14.91 -25.61 -5.07
CA PRO A 100 15.23 -26.19 -3.76
C PRO A 100 14.55 -27.54 -3.54
N ASP A 101 15.20 -28.42 -2.77
CA ASP A 101 14.66 -29.73 -2.42
C ASP A 101 13.33 -29.59 -1.66
N GLY A 102 12.30 -30.27 -2.15
CA GLY A 102 10.95 -30.22 -1.59
C GLY A 102 10.02 -29.19 -2.24
N ASP A 103 10.54 -28.34 -3.11
CA ASP A 103 9.74 -27.43 -3.93
C ASP A 103 9.45 -28.03 -5.32
N HIS A 104 8.42 -27.52 -5.97
CA HIS A 104 7.96 -27.95 -7.28
C HIS A 104 7.98 -26.80 -8.28
N LEU A 105 8.25 -27.14 -9.55
CA LEU A 105 8.28 -26.20 -10.65
C LEU A 105 7.01 -26.34 -11.49
N ILE A 106 6.28 -25.25 -11.69
CA ILE A 106 5.06 -25.22 -12.50
C ILE A 106 5.26 -24.22 -13.63
N ALA A 107 5.13 -24.67 -14.86
CA ALA A 107 5.21 -23.82 -16.04
C ALA A 107 3.85 -23.21 -16.37
N VAL A 108 3.84 -21.93 -16.68
CA VAL A 108 2.69 -21.22 -17.25
C VAL A 108 3.15 -20.47 -18.48
N ASP A 109 2.63 -20.86 -19.63
CA ASP A 109 2.96 -20.20 -20.87
C ASP A 109 1.98 -19.05 -21.10
N THR A 110 2.50 -17.91 -21.52
CA THR A 110 1.71 -16.77 -22.00
C THR A 110 1.93 -16.63 -23.49
N LEU A 111 0.85 -16.72 -24.25
CA LEU A 111 0.84 -16.70 -25.70
C LEU A 111 0.27 -15.38 -26.17
N TYR A 112 0.96 -14.72 -27.07
CA TYR A 112 0.53 -13.43 -27.62
C TYR A 112 0.10 -13.62 -29.08
N GLN A 113 -1.02 -13.01 -29.46
CA GLN A 113 -1.60 -13.10 -30.80
C GLN A 113 -2.01 -14.55 -31.17
N LEU A 114 -2.66 -15.25 -30.25
CA LEU A 114 -3.24 -16.55 -30.55
C LEU A 114 -4.44 -16.38 -31.47
N HIS A 115 -4.43 -17.02 -32.64
CA HIS A 115 -5.56 -17.04 -33.54
C HIS A 115 -6.47 -18.22 -33.22
N VAL A 116 -7.73 -17.93 -32.94
CA VAL A 116 -8.77 -18.90 -32.65
C VAL A 116 -9.77 -18.93 -33.80
N THR A 117 -10.01 -20.11 -34.36
CA THR A 117 -10.92 -20.28 -35.49
C THR A 117 -12.09 -21.19 -35.11
N ALA A 118 -13.29 -20.72 -35.33
CA ALA A 118 -14.51 -21.49 -35.12
C ALA A 118 -14.72 -22.54 -36.23
N PRO A 119 -15.59 -23.56 -36.03
CA PRO A 119 -15.86 -24.59 -37.03
C PRO A 119 -16.41 -24.08 -38.36
N ASP A 120 -17.05 -22.90 -38.36
CA ASP A 120 -17.56 -22.23 -39.56
C ASP A 120 -16.49 -21.43 -40.34
N GLY A 121 -15.24 -21.40 -39.83
CA GLY A 121 -14.13 -20.65 -40.39
C GLY A 121 -14.03 -19.20 -39.89
N THR A 122 -14.92 -18.75 -39.00
CA THR A 122 -14.79 -17.41 -38.37
C THR A 122 -13.56 -17.38 -37.48
N GLY A 123 -12.66 -16.43 -37.67
CA GLY A 123 -11.44 -16.29 -36.91
C GLY A 123 -11.42 -15.07 -36.00
N PHE A 124 -10.76 -15.18 -34.85
CA PHE A 124 -10.52 -14.10 -33.91
C PHE A 124 -9.10 -14.20 -33.36
N THR A 125 -8.39 -13.07 -33.28
CA THR A 125 -7.05 -13.04 -32.68
C THR A 125 -7.14 -12.51 -31.25
N VAL A 126 -6.68 -13.29 -30.29
CA VAL A 126 -6.56 -12.91 -28.88
C VAL A 126 -5.21 -12.22 -28.68
N ASP A 127 -5.22 -10.89 -28.63
CA ASP A 127 -4.00 -10.09 -28.50
C ASP A 127 -3.45 -10.03 -27.07
N SER A 128 -4.30 -10.07 -26.07
CA SER A 128 -3.94 -10.00 -24.66
C SER A 128 -3.65 -11.38 -24.10
N GLY A 129 -2.41 -11.81 -24.16
CA GLY A 129 -1.81 -12.98 -23.48
C GLY A 129 -2.77 -14.13 -23.08
N THR A 130 -2.97 -15.09 -24.00
CA THR A 130 -3.59 -16.37 -23.64
C THR A 130 -2.67 -17.12 -22.69
N GLN A 131 -3.20 -17.67 -21.61
CA GLN A 131 -2.42 -18.45 -20.65
C GLN A 131 -2.67 -19.94 -20.81
N THR A 132 -1.61 -20.75 -20.64
CA THR A 132 -1.78 -22.18 -20.44
C THR A 132 -2.06 -22.47 -18.97
N ALA A 133 -2.97 -23.40 -18.70
CA ALA A 133 -3.27 -23.83 -17.33
C ALA A 133 -3.01 -25.34 -17.23
N SER A 134 -2.03 -25.71 -16.41
CA SER A 134 -1.82 -27.11 -15.99
C SER A 134 -2.83 -27.50 -14.92
N LEU A 135 -3.19 -28.80 -14.86
CA LEU A 135 -4.05 -29.36 -13.79
C LEU A 135 -3.50 -29.06 -12.39
N ASP A 136 -2.17 -28.95 -12.26
CA ASP A 136 -1.47 -28.64 -11.01
C ASP A 136 -1.13 -27.15 -10.86
N ALA A 137 -1.49 -26.30 -11.86
CA ALA A 137 -1.20 -24.89 -11.77
C ALA A 137 -1.92 -24.28 -10.57
N PRO A 138 -1.20 -23.61 -9.67
CA PRO A 138 -1.83 -22.91 -8.58
C PRO A 138 -2.77 -21.86 -9.17
N ARG A 139 -3.86 -21.59 -8.50
CA ARG A 139 -4.92 -20.59 -8.85
C ARG A 139 -4.39 -19.18 -9.22
N VAL A 140 -3.09 -19.01 -9.24
CA VAL A 140 -2.35 -17.77 -9.43
C VAL A 140 -2.50 -17.21 -10.83
N ALA A 141 -2.38 -18.08 -11.86
CA ALA A 141 -2.35 -17.64 -13.24
C ALA A 141 -3.75 -17.41 -13.84
N ALA A 142 -4.75 -18.15 -13.41
CA ALA A 142 -6.09 -18.17 -14.01
C ALA A 142 -7.14 -17.27 -13.33
N GLY A 143 -6.75 -16.24 -12.58
CA GLY A 143 -7.72 -15.37 -11.90
C GLY A 143 -8.60 -16.09 -10.87
N GLY A 144 -8.16 -17.21 -10.35
CA GLY A 144 -8.66 -17.82 -9.11
C GLY A 144 -9.90 -18.70 -9.20
N ARG A 145 -10.51 -18.95 -10.37
CA ARG A 145 -11.81 -19.66 -10.45
C ARG A 145 -11.80 -20.98 -11.21
N HIS A 146 -10.81 -21.26 -12.03
CA HIS A 146 -10.75 -22.51 -12.81
C HIS A 146 -9.51 -23.28 -12.40
N GLY A 147 -9.72 -24.45 -11.78
CA GLY A 147 -8.68 -25.46 -11.63
C GLY A 147 -8.16 -25.84 -12.99
N GLY A 148 -6.95 -26.43 -13.07
CA GLY A 148 -6.27 -26.73 -14.31
C GLY A 148 -7.17 -27.33 -15.37
N LEU A 149 -6.90 -26.96 -16.62
CA LEU A 149 -7.58 -27.50 -17.79
C LEU A 149 -6.83 -28.73 -18.30
N ALA A 150 -7.56 -29.72 -18.74
CA ALA A 150 -6.96 -30.83 -19.48
C ALA A 150 -6.41 -30.34 -20.84
N ALA A 151 -5.42 -31.05 -21.40
CA ALA A 151 -4.98 -30.78 -22.75
C ALA A 151 -6.17 -30.81 -23.75
N ASN A 152 -6.12 -29.97 -24.75
CA ASN A 152 -7.20 -29.79 -25.74
C ASN A 152 -8.54 -29.27 -25.18
N HIS A 153 -8.49 -28.57 -24.05
CA HIS A 153 -9.62 -27.85 -23.48
C HIS A 153 -9.32 -26.34 -23.39
N ALA A 154 -10.36 -25.53 -23.49
CA ALA A 154 -10.23 -24.07 -23.44
C ALA A 154 -11.35 -23.38 -22.65
N VAL A 155 -11.00 -22.23 -22.06
CA VAL A 155 -11.99 -21.29 -21.50
C VAL A 155 -11.81 -19.97 -22.25
N LEU A 156 -12.90 -19.44 -22.80
CA LEU A 156 -12.89 -18.20 -23.56
C LEU A 156 -13.63 -17.09 -22.81
N SER A 157 -13.24 -15.84 -23.04
CA SER A 157 -14.06 -14.71 -22.59
C SER A 157 -15.31 -14.56 -23.46
N ASP A 158 -16.36 -13.95 -22.90
CA ASP A 158 -17.67 -13.80 -23.55
C ASP A 158 -17.64 -12.95 -24.83
N ASP A 159 -16.72 -12.02 -24.94
CA ASP A 159 -16.49 -11.23 -26.14
C ASP A 159 -15.85 -12.07 -27.27
N VAL A 160 -14.84 -12.90 -26.95
CA VAL A 160 -14.21 -13.83 -27.90
C VAL A 160 -15.20 -14.88 -28.36
N ALA A 161 -15.94 -15.51 -27.44
CA ALA A 161 -16.95 -16.51 -27.77
C ALA A 161 -18.07 -15.91 -28.66
N ARG A 162 -18.49 -14.69 -28.37
CA ARG A 162 -19.53 -13.98 -29.16
C ARG A 162 -19.01 -13.58 -30.56
N ALA A 163 -17.76 -13.13 -30.65
CA ALA A 163 -17.13 -12.81 -31.94
C ALA A 163 -16.97 -14.02 -32.84
N LEU A 164 -16.72 -15.20 -32.25
CA LEU A 164 -16.59 -16.47 -32.96
C LEU A 164 -17.95 -17.18 -33.16
N GLY A 165 -19.02 -16.75 -32.51
CA GLY A 165 -20.32 -17.42 -32.56
C GLY A 165 -20.35 -18.80 -31.92
N VAL A 166 -19.43 -19.11 -30.99
CA VAL A 166 -19.24 -20.43 -30.38
C VAL A 166 -19.88 -20.52 -28.98
N GLN A 167 -20.19 -21.75 -28.56
CA GLN A 167 -20.79 -22.08 -27.26
C GLN A 167 -19.93 -23.12 -26.51
N VAL A 168 -20.27 -23.34 -25.24
CA VAL A 168 -19.67 -24.40 -24.45
C VAL A 168 -19.94 -25.76 -25.09
N GLY A 169 -18.90 -26.58 -25.26
CA GLY A 169 -18.92 -27.86 -25.94
C GLY A 169 -18.46 -27.82 -27.40
N ASP A 170 -18.37 -26.63 -28.01
CA ASP A 170 -17.84 -26.49 -29.38
C ASP A 170 -16.33 -26.69 -29.40
N THR A 171 -15.82 -27.16 -30.54
CA THR A 171 -14.36 -27.33 -30.75
C THR A 171 -13.86 -26.19 -31.63
N VAL A 172 -12.80 -25.51 -31.17
CA VAL A 172 -12.12 -24.44 -31.91
C VAL A 172 -10.73 -24.88 -32.32
N SER A 173 -10.27 -24.38 -33.48
CA SER A 173 -8.87 -24.54 -33.91
C SER A 173 -8.04 -23.38 -33.38
N LEU A 174 -6.81 -23.67 -32.96
CA LEU A 174 -5.85 -22.75 -32.39
C LEU A 174 -4.63 -22.69 -33.29
N THR A 175 -4.21 -21.49 -33.69
CA THR A 175 -3.00 -21.29 -34.46
C THR A 175 -2.15 -20.19 -33.84
N LEU A 176 -0.89 -20.51 -33.57
CA LEU A 176 0.09 -19.56 -33.04
C LEU A 176 1.30 -19.51 -33.96
N THR A 177 1.52 -18.39 -34.63
CA THR A 177 2.69 -18.18 -35.46
C THR A 177 3.87 -17.75 -34.60
N VAL A 178 4.88 -18.56 -34.46
CA VAL A 178 6.11 -18.26 -33.71
C VAL A 178 7.28 -18.02 -34.66
N ALA A 179 8.17 -17.10 -34.29
CA ALA A 179 9.43 -16.91 -35.02
C ALA A 179 10.44 -17.98 -34.59
N LYS A 180 11.02 -18.68 -35.56
CA LYS A 180 12.08 -19.62 -35.32
C LYS A 180 13.27 -19.29 -36.24
N GLU A 181 14.35 -18.77 -35.66
CA GLU A 181 15.53 -18.27 -36.38
C GLU A 181 15.16 -17.20 -37.44
N ARG A 182 15.16 -17.60 -38.73
CA ARG A 182 14.83 -16.73 -39.90
C ARG A 182 13.52 -17.09 -40.57
N THR A 183 12.75 -18.01 -39.99
CA THR A 183 11.47 -18.50 -40.53
C THR A 183 10.37 -18.31 -39.49
N THR A 184 9.13 -18.39 -39.96
CA THR A 184 7.96 -18.50 -39.09
C THR A 184 7.44 -19.92 -39.11
N GLN A 185 7.02 -20.42 -37.97
CA GLN A 185 6.37 -21.71 -37.81
C GLN A 185 5.01 -21.51 -37.19
N ASP A 186 3.99 -22.14 -37.72
CA ASP A 186 2.68 -22.18 -37.12
C ASP A 186 2.57 -23.41 -36.20
N LEU A 187 2.25 -23.17 -34.95
CA LEU A 187 1.86 -24.17 -33.97
C LEU A 187 0.34 -24.30 -34.04
N GLU A 188 -0.12 -25.50 -34.37
CA GLU A 188 -1.55 -25.78 -34.51
C GLU A 188 -2.03 -26.69 -33.38
N GLY A 189 -3.26 -26.48 -32.96
CA GLY A 189 -3.95 -27.27 -31.94
C GLY A 189 -5.46 -27.13 -32.05
N SER A 190 -6.16 -27.92 -31.28
CA SER A 190 -7.62 -27.80 -31.18
C SER A 190 -8.02 -27.91 -29.71
N ALA A 191 -9.09 -27.21 -29.34
CA ALA A 191 -9.59 -27.24 -27.97
C ALA A 191 -11.12 -27.25 -27.92
N VAL A 192 -11.68 -27.99 -26.99
CA VAL A 192 -13.11 -27.96 -26.65
C VAL A 192 -13.34 -26.86 -25.63
N ILE A 193 -14.38 -26.07 -25.82
CA ILE A 193 -14.73 -24.98 -24.92
C ILE A 193 -15.44 -25.54 -23.68
N ASP A 194 -14.78 -25.49 -22.52
CA ASP A 194 -15.35 -25.96 -21.25
C ASP A 194 -16.21 -24.90 -20.57
N ALA A 195 -15.83 -23.64 -20.71
CA ALA A 195 -16.55 -22.55 -20.09
C ALA A 195 -16.36 -21.23 -20.85
N ILE A 196 -17.35 -20.33 -20.71
CA ILE A 196 -17.27 -18.95 -21.15
C ILE A 196 -17.31 -18.08 -19.88
N ILE A 197 -16.33 -17.17 -19.75
CA ILE A 197 -16.16 -16.30 -18.58
C ILE A 197 -16.39 -14.86 -18.94
N GLY A 198 -16.89 -14.04 -18.00
CA GLY A 198 -16.99 -12.60 -18.17
C GLY A 198 -15.61 -11.96 -18.25
N GLY A 199 -15.46 -10.99 -19.16
CA GLY A 199 -14.20 -10.26 -19.37
C GLY A 199 -13.98 -9.93 -20.84
N SER A 200 -12.82 -9.36 -21.16
CA SER A 200 -12.50 -8.95 -22.52
C SER A 200 -11.22 -9.61 -23.01
N SER A 201 -11.25 -10.09 -24.24
CA SER A 201 -10.11 -10.54 -25.07
C SER A 201 -9.16 -11.50 -24.34
N ARG A 202 -9.72 -12.51 -23.67
CA ARG A 202 -8.95 -13.49 -22.89
C ARG A 202 -9.29 -14.92 -23.28
N ALA A 203 -8.26 -15.76 -23.37
CA ALA A 203 -8.40 -17.20 -23.48
C ALA A 203 -7.49 -17.90 -22.48
N ILE A 204 -7.91 -19.07 -22.01
CA ILE A 204 -7.09 -19.97 -21.19
C ILE A 204 -7.17 -21.33 -21.90
N ILE A 205 -6.05 -21.94 -22.19
CA ILE A 205 -5.99 -23.26 -22.85
C ILE A 205 -5.31 -24.27 -21.95
N GLY A 206 -5.68 -25.53 -22.09
CA GLY A 206 -5.04 -26.62 -21.35
C GLY A 206 -3.58 -26.77 -21.72
N ASP A 207 -2.74 -27.11 -20.74
CA ASP A 207 -1.33 -27.39 -20.97
C ASP A 207 -1.18 -28.58 -21.93
N GLY A 208 -0.20 -28.50 -22.85
CA GLY A 208 0.01 -29.52 -23.88
C GLY A 208 -0.90 -29.44 -25.10
N THR A 209 -1.81 -28.42 -25.17
CA THR A 209 -2.65 -28.20 -26.37
C THR A 209 -1.83 -27.73 -27.58
N LEU A 210 -0.76 -26.96 -27.34
CA LEU A 210 0.23 -26.52 -28.33
C LEU A 210 1.62 -26.99 -27.93
N ASP A 211 2.43 -27.37 -28.91
CA ASP A 211 3.83 -27.77 -28.71
C ASP A 211 4.74 -26.56 -28.62
N ILE A 212 4.89 -26.02 -27.40
CA ILE A 212 5.57 -24.75 -27.11
C ILE A 212 7.01 -25.03 -26.68
N ASP A 213 7.98 -24.40 -27.34
CA ASP A 213 9.35 -24.34 -26.85
C ASP A 213 9.45 -23.39 -25.63
N ARG A 214 9.38 -23.97 -24.44
CA ARG A 214 9.37 -23.25 -23.17
C ARG A 214 10.69 -22.58 -22.78
N LEU A 215 11.78 -23.00 -23.42
CA LEU A 215 13.10 -22.44 -23.18
C LEU A 215 13.50 -21.38 -24.22
N ALA A 216 12.63 -21.07 -25.18
CA ALA A 216 12.88 -19.99 -26.13
C ALA A 216 13.04 -18.64 -25.42
N VAL A 217 14.01 -17.86 -25.90
CA VAL A 217 14.22 -16.47 -25.45
C VAL A 217 13.44 -15.54 -26.37
N ALA A 218 12.45 -14.89 -25.83
CA ALA A 218 11.60 -13.88 -26.49
C ALA A 218 10.82 -14.41 -27.72
N GLY A 219 9.66 -13.81 -27.97
CA GLY A 219 8.80 -14.16 -29.06
C GLY A 219 7.33 -13.95 -28.71
N ARG A 220 6.45 -14.66 -29.41
CA ARG A 220 5.01 -14.70 -29.10
C ARG A 220 4.66 -15.66 -27.99
N THR A 221 5.66 -16.35 -27.41
CA THR A 221 5.52 -17.23 -26.25
C THR A 221 6.45 -16.75 -25.14
N GLN A 222 5.97 -16.76 -23.93
CA GLN A 222 6.76 -16.48 -22.74
C GLN A 222 6.37 -17.46 -21.64
N THR A 223 7.31 -18.27 -21.20
CA THR A 223 7.07 -19.23 -20.10
C THR A 223 7.53 -18.63 -18.78
N ALA A 224 6.59 -18.53 -17.84
CA ALA A 224 6.87 -18.24 -16.45
C ALA A 224 6.92 -19.55 -15.66
N TRP A 225 7.99 -19.75 -14.92
CA TRP A 225 8.18 -20.91 -14.08
C TRP A 225 7.96 -20.52 -12.62
N TYR A 226 6.92 -21.05 -12.01
CA TYR A 226 6.55 -20.82 -10.62
C TYR A 226 7.20 -21.87 -9.74
N VAL A 227 7.99 -21.44 -8.77
CA VAL A 227 8.54 -22.31 -7.72
C VAL A 227 7.56 -22.29 -6.55
N THR A 228 6.99 -23.46 -6.27
CA THR A 228 5.98 -23.64 -5.20
C THR A 228 6.49 -24.62 -4.16
N GLY A 229 6.37 -24.27 -2.89
CA GLY A 229 6.79 -25.13 -1.79
C GLY A 229 7.14 -24.34 -0.53
N PRO A 230 7.72 -25.00 0.48
CA PRO A 230 8.02 -24.37 1.76
C PRO A 230 9.37 -23.65 1.80
N VAL A 231 10.28 -23.90 0.82
CA VAL A 231 11.65 -23.40 0.91
C VAL A 231 11.79 -22.05 0.20
N PRO A 232 12.25 -21.01 0.90
CA PRO A 232 12.40 -19.69 0.29
C PRO A 232 13.58 -19.64 -0.69
N VAL A 233 13.37 -18.99 -1.84
CA VAL A 233 14.43 -18.76 -2.82
C VAL A 233 15.26 -17.55 -2.39
N SER A 234 16.49 -17.79 -1.93
CA SER A 234 17.40 -16.74 -1.46
C SER A 234 18.03 -15.94 -2.61
N TRP A 235 18.70 -14.81 -2.26
CA TRP A 235 19.42 -14.00 -3.25
C TRP A 235 20.56 -14.78 -3.95
N ASP A 236 21.24 -15.67 -3.24
CA ASP A 236 22.29 -16.50 -3.84
C ASP A 236 21.71 -17.45 -4.88
N LYS A 237 20.53 -18.04 -4.62
CA LYS A 237 19.81 -18.86 -5.58
C LYS A 237 19.34 -18.05 -6.80
N VAL A 238 18.93 -16.80 -6.61
CA VAL A 238 18.59 -15.88 -7.71
C VAL A 238 19.82 -15.67 -8.59
N ARG A 239 20.98 -15.37 -8.01
CA ARG A 239 22.23 -15.17 -8.77
C ARG A 239 22.71 -16.44 -9.49
N GLU A 240 22.50 -17.60 -8.88
CA GLU A 240 22.84 -18.90 -9.49
C GLU A 240 22.14 -19.07 -10.84
N ILE A 241 20.83 -18.86 -10.90
CA ILE A 241 20.06 -19.05 -12.14
C ILE A 241 20.19 -17.87 -13.12
N ASN A 242 20.53 -16.67 -12.63
CA ASN A 242 20.85 -15.53 -13.48
C ASN A 242 22.05 -15.86 -14.41
N ALA A 243 23.00 -16.65 -13.94
CA ALA A 243 24.11 -17.14 -14.76
C ALA A 243 23.64 -17.98 -15.96
N SER A 244 22.41 -18.49 -15.96
CA SER A 244 21.78 -19.23 -17.06
C SER A 244 20.79 -18.39 -17.88
N GLY A 245 20.78 -17.05 -17.70
CA GLY A 245 19.94 -16.13 -18.47
C GLY A 245 18.48 -16.03 -18.01
N PHE A 246 18.18 -16.50 -16.80
CA PHE A 246 16.86 -16.34 -16.19
C PHE A 246 16.82 -15.17 -15.21
N SER A 247 15.74 -14.41 -15.25
CA SER A 247 15.41 -13.45 -14.20
C SER A 247 14.45 -14.06 -13.19
N VAL A 248 14.54 -13.66 -11.91
CA VAL A 248 13.75 -14.25 -10.83
C VAL A 248 13.14 -13.16 -9.96
N VAL A 249 11.84 -13.22 -9.76
CA VAL A 249 11.15 -12.48 -8.70
C VAL A 249 10.95 -13.44 -7.53
N SER A 250 11.62 -13.20 -6.41
CA SER A 250 11.53 -14.02 -5.20
C SER A 250 10.78 -13.31 -4.09
N ARG A 251 9.80 -13.98 -3.49
CA ARG A 251 9.06 -13.47 -2.32
C ARG A 251 9.99 -13.15 -1.15
N TYR A 252 10.94 -14.05 -0.88
CA TYR A 252 11.91 -13.85 0.20
C TYR A 252 12.81 -12.63 -0.03
N VAL A 253 13.33 -12.46 -1.25
CA VAL A 253 14.17 -11.30 -1.61
C VAL A 253 13.39 -9.99 -1.56
N LEU A 254 12.14 -9.98 -2.01
CA LEU A 254 11.28 -8.79 -1.89
C LEU A 254 10.97 -8.42 -0.45
N ALA A 255 10.77 -9.42 0.43
CA ALA A 255 10.50 -9.20 1.84
C ALA A 255 11.76 -8.78 2.62
N SER A 256 12.90 -9.39 2.30
CA SER A 256 14.18 -9.21 2.97
C SER A 256 15.27 -8.98 1.93
N PRO A 257 15.39 -7.76 1.38
CA PRO A 257 16.37 -7.46 0.35
C PRO A 257 17.80 -7.63 0.87
N PRO A 258 18.72 -8.07 0.00
CA PRO A 258 20.14 -8.15 0.35
C PRO A 258 20.72 -6.74 0.58
N ASP A 259 21.87 -6.68 1.24
CA ASP A 259 22.60 -5.43 1.39
C ASP A 259 23.00 -4.87 0.01
N ALA A 260 23.08 -3.54 -0.12
CA ALA A 260 23.44 -2.86 -1.37
C ALA A 260 24.83 -3.32 -1.93
N SER A 261 25.73 -3.77 -1.06
CA SER A 261 27.03 -4.31 -1.44
C SER A 261 26.96 -5.70 -2.11
N ALA A 262 25.84 -6.41 -1.95
CA ALA A 262 25.61 -7.72 -2.57
C ALA A 262 25.01 -7.61 -3.97
N LEU A 263 24.58 -6.40 -4.38
CA LEU A 263 24.05 -6.12 -5.70
C LEU A 263 25.20 -5.94 -6.71
N PRO A 264 25.02 -6.35 -7.97
CA PRO A 264 25.97 -6.07 -9.03
C PRO A 264 26.19 -4.56 -9.17
N ALA A 265 27.43 -4.11 -9.33
CA ALA A 265 27.80 -2.70 -9.36
C ALA A 265 27.04 -1.90 -10.44
N GLN A 266 26.73 -2.54 -11.58
CA GLN A 266 25.96 -1.92 -12.65
C GLN A 266 24.49 -1.69 -12.25
N ILE A 267 23.93 -2.62 -11.49
CA ILE A 267 22.55 -2.54 -10.99
C ILE A 267 22.47 -1.55 -9.83
N ALA A 268 23.42 -1.57 -8.91
CA ALA A 268 23.45 -0.67 -7.74
C ALA A 268 23.40 0.82 -8.11
N GLN A 269 23.84 1.20 -9.32
CA GLN A 269 23.72 2.57 -9.82
C GLN A 269 22.27 2.98 -10.10
N TYR A 270 21.41 2.04 -10.47
CA TYR A 270 19.99 2.28 -10.74
C TYR A 270 19.14 2.21 -9.49
N GLU A 271 19.61 1.49 -8.47
CA GLU A 271 18.94 1.34 -7.18
C GLU A 271 19.21 2.47 -6.17
N LEU A 272 19.80 3.57 -6.59
CA LEU A 272 19.70 4.77 -5.76
C LEU A 272 18.21 4.95 -5.46
N PRO A 273 17.81 4.87 -4.17
CA PRO A 273 16.42 5.00 -3.79
C PRO A 273 15.95 6.36 -4.31
N GLN A 274 15.33 6.34 -5.46
CA GLN A 274 14.57 7.50 -5.91
C GLN A 274 13.50 7.66 -4.84
N PRO A 275 13.50 8.72 -4.05
CA PRO A 275 12.42 8.93 -3.14
C PRO A 275 11.14 8.84 -3.98
N PRO A 276 10.13 8.06 -3.54
CA PRO A 276 8.93 7.76 -4.34
C PRO A 276 8.21 9.00 -4.84
N LEU A 277 8.64 10.14 -4.42
CA LEU A 277 8.08 11.45 -4.65
C LEU A 277 8.86 12.31 -5.68
N THR A 278 9.97 11.84 -6.28
CA THR A 278 10.74 12.66 -7.24
C THR A 278 10.23 12.57 -8.68
N SER A 279 9.39 11.59 -9.00
CA SER A 279 8.89 11.40 -10.36
C SER A 279 7.78 12.39 -10.75
N ASN A 280 7.05 12.97 -9.78
CA ASN A 280 6.00 13.93 -10.10
C ASN A 280 5.77 14.94 -8.95
N PRO A 281 6.29 16.20 -9.08
CA PRO A 281 6.17 17.22 -8.04
C PRO A 281 4.71 17.55 -7.68
N TRP A 282 3.76 17.32 -8.59
CA TRP A 282 2.33 17.53 -8.32
C TRP A 282 1.76 16.55 -7.31
N GLN A 283 2.26 15.33 -7.24
CA GLN A 283 1.85 14.33 -6.23
C GLN A 283 2.24 14.77 -4.82
N TYR A 284 3.42 15.37 -4.67
CA TYR A 284 3.83 16.00 -3.41
C TYR A 284 2.92 17.14 -3.00
N LEU A 285 2.62 18.00 -3.95
CA LEU A 285 1.78 19.18 -3.69
C LEU A 285 0.38 18.74 -3.25
N LEU A 286 -0.19 17.71 -3.89
CA LEU A 286 -1.46 17.10 -3.51
C LEU A 286 -1.39 16.41 -2.13
N LEU A 287 -0.32 15.68 -1.84
CA LEU A 287 -0.12 15.03 -0.54
C LEU A 287 -0.01 16.08 0.57
N VAL A 288 0.83 17.10 0.39
CA VAL A 288 1.00 18.20 1.36
C VAL A 288 -0.29 18.99 1.53
N ALA A 289 -0.98 19.31 0.43
CA ALA A 289 -2.27 19.99 0.48
C ALA A 289 -3.33 19.16 1.21
N GLY A 290 -3.39 17.84 0.97
CA GLY A 290 -4.26 16.91 1.68
C GLY A 290 -3.96 16.86 3.19
N ILE A 291 -2.70 16.77 3.57
CA ILE A 291 -2.27 16.80 4.98
C ILE A 291 -2.66 18.14 5.63
N LEU A 292 -2.41 19.27 4.96
CA LEU A 292 -2.77 20.60 5.48
C LEU A 292 -4.29 20.75 5.61
N LEU A 293 -5.06 20.22 4.67
CA LEU A 293 -6.52 20.23 4.72
C LEU A 293 -7.02 19.44 5.94
N ILE A 294 -6.52 18.21 6.12
CA ILE A 294 -6.85 17.36 7.28
C ILE A 294 -6.48 18.05 8.59
N LEU A 295 -5.28 18.65 8.68
CA LEU A 295 -4.84 19.38 9.87
C LEU A 295 -5.74 20.57 10.16
N THR A 296 -6.14 21.32 9.13
CA THR A 296 -7.04 22.47 9.26
C THR A 296 -8.42 22.05 9.75
N GLU A 297 -8.98 21.00 9.17
CA GLU A 297 -10.26 20.42 9.57
C GLU A 297 -10.23 19.92 11.01
N MET A 298 -9.12 19.28 11.40
CA MET A 298 -8.89 18.87 12.79
C MET A 298 -8.88 20.05 13.77
N ILE A 299 -8.17 21.13 13.44
CA ILE A 299 -8.12 22.32 14.29
C ILE A 299 -9.52 22.89 14.46
N LEU A 300 -10.32 22.93 13.39
CA LEU A 300 -11.70 23.41 13.42
C LEU A 300 -12.61 22.52 14.28
N LEU A 301 -12.46 21.18 14.22
CA LEU A 301 -13.24 20.23 15.04
C LEU A 301 -12.81 20.22 16.52
N ILE A 302 -11.52 20.39 16.79
CA ILE A 302 -10.97 20.37 18.16
C ILE A 302 -11.27 21.69 18.90
N SER A 303 -11.33 22.82 18.20
CA SER A 303 -11.50 24.15 18.79
C SER A 303 -12.73 24.26 19.71
N PRO A 304 -13.96 23.87 19.32
CA PRO A 304 -15.13 23.98 20.21
C PRO A 304 -15.05 22.99 21.38
N LEU A 305 -14.46 21.82 21.21
CA LEU A 305 -14.29 20.88 22.31
C LEU A 305 -13.28 21.37 23.36
N TYR A 306 -12.21 22.00 22.89
CA TYR A 306 -11.21 22.63 23.77
C TYR A 306 -11.79 23.77 24.57
N THR A 307 -12.67 24.61 23.98
CA THR A 307 -13.35 25.72 24.69
C THR A 307 -14.23 25.21 25.83
N VAL A 308 -14.90 24.06 25.66
CA VAL A 308 -15.71 23.46 26.75
C VAL A 308 -14.81 22.86 27.84
N ALA A 309 -13.74 22.18 27.47
CA ALA A 309 -12.78 21.63 28.43
C ALA A 309 -12.04 22.72 29.23
N GLN A 310 -11.78 23.87 28.61
CA GLN A 310 -11.11 25.01 29.23
C GLN A 310 -11.87 25.64 30.36
N ARG A 311 -13.19 25.60 30.38
CA ARG A 311 -13.99 26.19 31.48
C ARG A 311 -13.62 25.59 32.85
N SER A 312 -13.27 24.29 32.90
CA SER A 312 -12.82 23.65 34.15
C SER A 312 -11.38 24.04 34.51
N VAL A 313 -10.49 24.14 33.52
CA VAL A 313 -9.09 24.56 33.75
C VAL A 313 -9.01 26.02 34.16
N MET A 314 -9.85 26.89 33.56
CA MET A 314 -9.96 28.31 33.96
C MET A 314 -10.45 28.47 35.38
N ARG A 315 -11.42 27.67 35.86
CA ARG A 315 -11.86 27.69 37.25
C ARG A 315 -10.75 27.33 38.19
N THR A 316 -9.99 26.29 37.88
CA THR A 316 -8.82 25.84 38.67
C THR A 316 -7.73 26.91 38.69
N ALA A 317 -7.43 27.51 37.52
CA ALA A 317 -6.49 28.62 37.40
C ALA A 317 -6.93 29.85 38.23
N ALA A 318 -8.23 30.23 38.16
CA ALA A 318 -8.78 31.32 38.95
C ALA A 318 -8.70 31.07 40.47
N MET A 319 -8.93 29.83 40.93
CA MET A 319 -8.75 29.44 42.32
C MET A 319 -7.28 29.55 42.79
N ILE A 320 -6.31 29.20 41.93
CA ILE A 320 -4.88 29.34 42.24
C ILE A 320 -4.53 30.81 42.40
N VAL A 321 -4.97 31.68 41.47
CA VAL A 321 -4.72 33.11 41.53
C VAL A 321 -5.42 33.76 42.77
N ALA A 322 -6.66 33.32 43.09
CA ALA A 322 -7.40 33.82 44.26
C ALA A 322 -6.70 33.42 45.59
N ASN A 323 -5.95 32.34 45.62
CA ASN A 323 -5.14 31.88 46.78
C ASN A 323 -3.71 32.47 46.80
N GLY A 324 -3.45 33.54 46.02
CA GLY A 324 -2.15 34.21 46.03
C GLY A 324 -1.12 33.70 45.03
N GLY A 325 -1.52 32.83 44.10
CA GLY A 325 -0.68 32.40 42.96
C GLY A 325 -0.51 33.49 41.91
N ASP A 326 0.60 33.46 41.18
CA ASP A 326 0.87 34.42 40.11
C ASP A 326 0.02 34.08 38.85
N ARG A 327 -0.27 35.11 38.05
CA ARG A 327 -0.95 34.94 36.72
C ARG A 327 -0.20 34.01 35.79
N SER A 328 1.12 33.95 35.92
CA SER A 328 1.96 33.01 35.17
C SER A 328 1.68 31.54 35.50
N ASP A 329 1.21 31.23 36.69
CA ASP A 329 0.89 29.87 37.13
C ASP A 329 -0.36 29.33 36.43
N GLY A 330 -1.35 30.18 36.16
CA GLY A 330 -2.51 29.82 35.34
C GLY A 330 -2.12 29.45 33.91
N ARG A 331 -1.22 30.21 33.30
CA ARG A 331 -0.70 29.93 31.96
C ARG A 331 0.09 28.59 31.93
N ARG A 332 0.97 28.39 32.92
CA ARG A 332 1.75 27.13 33.04
C ARG A 332 0.84 25.92 33.23
N LEU A 333 -0.26 26.06 33.99
CA LEU A 333 -1.23 24.97 34.19
C LEU A 333 -1.94 24.62 32.87
N THR A 334 -2.36 25.62 32.08
CA THR A 334 -3.01 25.37 30.78
C THR A 334 -2.08 24.67 29.80
N ILE A 335 -0.83 25.10 29.70
CA ILE A 335 0.19 24.45 28.84
C ILE A 335 0.47 23.03 29.33
N ALA A 336 0.60 22.82 30.67
CA ALA A 336 0.82 21.51 31.23
C ALA A 336 -0.35 20.54 30.97
N HIS A 337 -1.59 21.05 31.00
CA HIS A 337 -2.77 20.25 30.65
C HIS A 337 -2.75 19.84 29.16
N GLY A 338 -2.41 20.77 28.25
CA GLY A 338 -2.18 20.47 26.84
C GLY A 338 -1.09 19.41 26.63
N LEU A 339 0.03 19.53 27.35
CA LEU A 339 1.12 18.54 27.26
C LEU A 339 0.70 17.15 27.75
N VAL A 340 -0.10 17.05 28.81
CA VAL A 340 -0.62 15.77 29.32
C VAL A 340 -1.58 15.12 28.32
N ILE A 341 -2.52 15.89 27.76
CA ILE A 341 -3.45 15.38 26.74
C ILE A 341 -2.65 14.98 25.48
N GLY A 342 -1.73 15.83 25.02
CA GLY A 342 -0.87 15.54 23.88
C GLY A 342 -0.02 14.27 24.09
N GLY A 343 0.49 14.06 25.32
CA GLY A 343 1.22 12.85 25.68
C GLY A 343 0.37 11.59 25.63
N TYR A 344 -0.85 11.62 26.18
CA TYR A 344 -1.78 10.48 26.06
C TYR A 344 -2.18 10.23 24.62
N SER A 345 -2.44 11.28 23.85
CA SER A 345 -2.74 11.17 22.42
C SER A 345 -1.57 10.61 21.62
N ALA A 346 -0.34 10.97 21.96
CA ALA A 346 0.86 10.42 21.31
C ALA A 346 1.01 8.93 21.56
N VAL A 347 0.86 8.48 22.83
CA VAL A 347 0.92 7.05 23.16
C VAL A 347 -0.16 6.26 22.42
N PHE A 348 -1.39 6.78 22.40
CA PHE A 348 -2.51 6.14 21.72
C PHE A 348 -2.28 6.10 20.19
N SER A 349 -1.82 7.21 19.60
CA SER A 349 -1.49 7.30 18.17
C SER A 349 -0.38 6.34 17.77
N VAL A 350 0.71 6.24 18.55
CA VAL A 350 1.83 5.33 18.25
C VAL A 350 1.36 3.88 18.22
N VAL A 351 0.61 3.45 19.25
CA VAL A 351 0.16 2.06 19.35
C VAL A 351 -0.74 1.69 18.17
N LEU A 352 -1.73 2.54 17.87
CA LEU A 352 -2.67 2.23 16.78
C LEU A 352 -2.05 2.44 15.39
N SER A 353 -1.18 3.44 15.23
CA SER A 353 -0.45 3.60 13.95
C SER A 353 0.50 2.43 13.71
N ALA A 354 1.23 1.96 14.71
CA ALA A 354 2.06 0.77 14.59
C ALA A 354 1.24 -0.47 14.23
N ALA A 355 0.06 -0.66 14.86
CA ALA A 355 -0.84 -1.75 14.52
C ALA A 355 -1.37 -1.64 13.08
N ALA A 356 -1.74 -0.44 12.61
CA ALA A 356 -2.15 -0.20 11.24
C ALA A 356 -1.02 -0.49 10.23
N MET A 357 0.20 -0.04 10.53
CA MET A 357 1.38 -0.27 9.71
C MET A 357 1.71 -1.76 9.60
N VAL A 358 1.67 -2.49 10.73
CA VAL A 358 1.81 -3.96 10.74
C VAL A 358 0.71 -4.62 9.91
N GLY A 359 -0.53 -4.14 10.04
CA GLY A 359 -1.66 -4.62 9.25
C GLY A 359 -1.45 -4.47 7.73
N VAL A 360 -0.93 -3.31 7.29
CA VAL A 360 -0.58 -3.08 5.88
C VAL A 360 0.55 -4.02 5.43
N GLY A 361 1.59 -4.20 6.25
CA GLY A 361 2.69 -5.13 5.95
C GLY A 361 2.22 -6.58 5.78
N LEU A 362 1.37 -7.06 6.68
CA LEU A 362 0.80 -8.41 6.59
C LEU A 362 -0.14 -8.56 5.38
N TRP A 363 -0.95 -7.53 5.12
CA TRP A 363 -1.85 -7.52 3.97
C TRP A 363 -1.10 -7.55 2.63
N SER A 364 0.06 -6.89 2.53
CA SER A 364 0.88 -6.90 1.31
C SER A 364 1.43 -8.28 0.92
N GLY A 365 1.43 -9.26 1.85
CA GLY A 365 2.04 -10.58 1.66
C GLY A 365 3.57 -10.58 1.68
N LEU A 366 4.22 -9.42 1.85
CA LEU A 366 5.68 -9.27 1.96
C LEU A 366 6.16 -9.09 3.41
N GLY A 367 5.21 -9.06 4.37
CA GLY A 367 5.51 -8.91 5.79
C GLY A 367 5.89 -7.48 6.19
N ILE A 368 6.41 -7.34 7.41
CA ILE A 368 6.72 -6.02 8.00
C ILE A 368 7.97 -5.35 7.43
N GLY A 369 8.79 -6.09 6.67
CA GLY A 369 10.04 -5.58 6.08
C GLY A 369 9.84 -4.57 4.94
N ILE A 370 8.63 -4.51 4.35
CA ILE A 370 8.30 -3.53 3.30
C ILE A 370 7.81 -2.19 3.90
N VAL A 371 7.45 -2.18 5.18
CA VAL A 371 6.78 -1.04 5.83
C VAL A 371 7.79 0.07 6.14
N PRO A 372 7.54 1.32 5.70
CA PRO A 372 8.36 2.46 6.07
C PRO A 372 8.04 2.87 7.51
N TRP A 373 8.97 2.69 8.45
CA TRP A 373 8.74 2.99 9.87
C TRP A 373 8.90 4.48 10.24
N TRP A 374 9.41 5.30 9.34
CA TRP A 374 9.61 6.73 9.60
C TRP A 374 8.32 7.52 9.94
N PRO A 375 7.10 7.19 9.40
CA PRO A 375 5.89 7.94 9.74
C PRO A 375 5.48 7.73 11.21
N LEU A 376 5.97 6.67 11.87
CA LEU A 376 5.71 6.45 13.28
C LEU A 376 6.24 7.59 14.16
N GLY A 377 7.33 8.25 13.76
CA GLY A 377 7.82 9.47 14.43
C GLY A 377 6.81 10.61 14.40
N LEU A 378 6.04 10.76 13.34
CA LEU A 378 4.99 11.75 13.22
C LEU A 378 3.83 11.48 14.18
N SER A 379 3.53 10.20 14.47
CA SER A 379 2.47 9.83 15.43
C SER A 379 2.78 10.24 16.87
N VAL A 380 4.06 10.49 17.19
CA VAL A 380 4.48 11.06 18.47
C VAL A 380 4.43 12.59 18.42
N LEU A 381 5.01 13.17 17.38
CA LEU A 381 5.25 14.61 17.30
C LEU A 381 3.95 15.40 17.08
N LEU A 382 3.12 14.97 16.14
CA LEU A 382 1.91 15.71 15.75
C LEU A 382 0.89 15.87 16.88
N PRO A 383 0.53 14.83 17.67
CA PRO A 383 -0.44 15.01 18.77
C PRO A 383 0.07 15.98 19.83
N ILE A 384 1.35 15.95 20.14
CA ILE A 384 1.96 16.86 21.12
C ILE A 384 1.92 18.30 20.61
N LEU A 385 2.34 18.51 19.37
CA LEU A 385 2.32 19.85 18.75
C LEU A 385 0.92 20.41 18.63
N LEU A 386 -0.06 19.63 18.14
CA LEU A 386 -1.45 20.05 18.02
C LEU A 386 -2.06 20.39 19.37
N SER A 387 -1.82 19.57 20.39
CA SER A 387 -2.33 19.82 21.72
C SER A 387 -1.68 21.06 22.37
N LEU A 388 -0.39 21.30 22.16
CA LEU A 388 0.29 22.52 22.60
C LEU A 388 -0.25 23.75 21.87
N MET A 389 -0.37 23.70 20.55
CA MET A 389 -0.93 24.81 19.76
C MET A 389 -2.36 25.14 20.19
N ALA A 390 -3.20 24.14 20.40
CA ALA A 390 -4.56 24.31 20.90
C ALA A 390 -4.60 24.91 22.31
N SER A 391 -3.57 24.69 23.12
CA SER A 391 -3.48 25.24 24.49
C SER A 391 -2.93 26.68 24.55
N VAL A 392 -2.26 27.18 23.50
CA VAL A 392 -1.65 28.53 23.48
C VAL A 392 -2.71 29.62 23.46
N SER A 393 -3.73 29.53 22.61
CA SER A 393 -4.80 30.54 22.53
C SER A 393 -5.50 30.80 23.89
N PRO A 394 -5.94 29.75 24.60
CA PRO A 394 -6.54 29.92 25.93
C PRO A 394 -5.54 30.31 27.01
N ALA A 395 -4.26 29.96 26.88
CA ALA A 395 -3.24 30.40 27.81
C ALA A 395 -3.03 31.93 27.75
N HIS A 396 -3.18 32.53 26.58
CA HIS A 396 -3.19 34.00 26.46
C HIS A 396 -4.44 34.62 27.06
N THR A 397 -5.63 34.05 26.83
CA THR A 397 -6.90 34.58 27.38
C THR A 397 -6.95 34.45 28.91
N SER A 398 -6.36 33.40 29.48
CA SER A 398 -6.32 33.17 30.94
C SER A 398 -5.45 34.18 31.69
N SER A 399 -4.52 34.87 31.02
CA SER A 399 -3.70 35.95 31.63
C SER A 399 -4.46 37.26 31.81
N HIS A 400 -5.64 37.42 31.17
CA HIS A 400 -6.48 38.64 31.25
C HIS A 400 -7.82 38.41 31.96
N ILE A 401 -7.99 37.30 32.68
CA ILE A 401 -9.25 36.98 33.35
C ILE A 401 -9.46 37.87 34.58
N ASP A 402 -10.60 38.55 34.61
CA ASP A 402 -11.10 39.16 35.82
C ASP A 402 -11.64 38.08 36.76
N THR A 403 -10.85 37.80 37.81
CA THR A 403 -11.11 36.74 38.79
C THR A 403 -12.48 36.90 39.48
N SER A 404 -12.97 38.12 39.64
CA SER A 404 -14.27 38.40 40.25
C SER A 404 -15.45 37.91 39.39
N ALA A 405 -15.34 38.03 38.06
CA ALA A 405 -16.37 37.61 37.12
C ALA A 405 -16.48 36.07 37.02
N VAL A 406 -15.35 35.35 37.12
CA VAL A 406 -15.30 33.88 37.02
C VAL A 406 -15.84 33.20 38.28
N ILE A 407 -15.51 33.75 39.48
CA ILE A 407 -15.97 33.21 40.78
C ILE A 407 -17.47 33.51 40.97
N GLY A 408 -17.93 34.67 40.48
CA GLY A 408 -19.34 35.09 40.58
C GLY A 408 -20.30 34.40 39.58
N GLY A 409 -19.82 33.45 38.78
CA GLY A 409 -20.66 32.71 37.82
C GLY A 409 -21.13 33.50 36.58
N ARG A 410 -20.66 34.75 36.40
CA ARG A 410 -21.04 35.67 35.30
C ARG A 410 -20.10 35.58 34.07
N GLY A 411 -19.15 34.67 34.05
CA GLY A 411 -18.16 34.52 32.98
C GLY A 411 -18.60 33.64 31.81
N GLY A 412 -19.63 34.00 31.12
CA GLY A 412 -20.06 33.23 29.96
C GLY A 412 -21.07 33.98 29.07
N GLY A 413 -20.58 34.82 28.21
CA GLY A 413 -21.37 35.52 27.20
C GLY A 413 -21.47 36.99 27.48
N GLY A 414 -20.52 37.77 26.96
CA GLY A 414 -20.66 39.21 26.86
C GLY A 414 -21.85 39.57 25.99
N ALA A 415 -23.02 39.72 26.62
CA ALA A 415 -24.04 40.57 26.01
C ALA A 415 -23.45 42.00 25.93
N PRO A 416 -23.52 42.66 24.79
CA PRO A 416 -23.11 44.05 24.70
C PRO A 416 -23.88 44.83 25.77
N PRO A 417 -23.26 45.87 26.39
CA PRO A 417 -23.96 46.70 27.38
C PRO A 417 -25.22 47.22 26.72
N ALA A 418 -26.36 47.06 27.43
CA ALA A 418 -27.63 47.56 26.96
C ALA A 418 -27.48 49.06 26.66
N PRO A 419 -28.01 49.54 25.54
CA PRO A 419 -27.95 50.96 25.23
C PRO A 419 -28.59 51.76 26.39
N PRO A 420 -28.05 52.95 26.74
CA PRO A 420 -28.62 53.77 27.84
C PRO A 420 -30.09 54.02 27.56
N ALA A 421 -30.91 53.81 28.58
CA ALA A 421 -32.35 54.04 28.51
C ALA A 421 -32.62 55.45 27.98
N PRO A 422 -33.56 55.63 27.05
CA PRO A 422 -33.91 56.97 26.56
C PRO A 422 -34.32 57.85 27.70
N ALA A 423 -33.77 59.07 27.71
CA ALA A 423 -34.07 60.09 28.73
C ALA A 423 -35.58 60.28 28.79
N ARG A 424 -36.17 60.23 30.03
CA ARG A 424 -37.58 60.55 30.26
C ARG A 424 -37.87 61.94 29.75
N PRO A 425 -38.97 62.16 29.00
CA PRO A 425 -39.38 63.49 28.61
C PRO A 425 -39.68 64.30 29.85
N PRO A 426 -39.38 65.63 29.85
CA PRO A 426 -39.69 66.52 30.96
C PRO A 426 -41.20 66.55 31.16
N SER A 427 -41.62 66.50 32.42
CA SER A 427 -42.99 66.67 32.82
C SER A 427 -43.50 68.10 32.45
N PRO A 428 -44.75 68.19 31.95
CA PRO A 428 -45.31 69.50 31.61
C PRO A 428 -45.40 70.41 32.86
N PRO A 429 -45.24 71.75 32.69
CA PRO A 429 -45.35 72.69 33.76
C PRO A 429 -46.80 72.82 34.27
N PRO A 430 -47.00 73.29 35.50
CA PRO A 430 -48.32 73.41 36.19
C PRO A 430 -49.28 74.35 35.53
#